data_757491317247a293e6e9cffba953bc9e
#
_entry.id   757491317247a293e6e9cffba953bc9e
#
_cell.length_a   1.000
_cell.length_b   1.000
_cell.length_c   1.000
_cell.angle_alpha   90.00
_cell.angle_beta   90.00
_cell.angle_gamma   90.00
#
_symmetry.space_group_name_H-M   'P 1'
#
loop_
_entity.id
_entity.type
_entity.pdbx_description
1 polymer ?
#
loop_
_entity_poly.entity_id
_entity_poly.type
_entity_poly.pdbx_seq_one_letter_code
_entity_poly.pdbx_strand_id
1 'polypeptide(L)'
;MGFATVNIFESQIARHYGAPFAVAVDCCTHGLELALRYTKAKKIEVPKHTYLSIPMLASKLTLELTWKNENWYDYYYITENIIDSAVYWKESSYIDRTFMVLSFQFKKHLNLGRGGMILTDNEEAADELRRMSYDGRDIKSPLPWDKQEINTVGYHYYMTPETALMGIHKIPDAVATEPKDWSYKNYPDLTNYKVFSNG
;
A
#
# COMPACT_ATOMS: atom_id res chain seq x y z
N MET A 1 -1.26 22.33 11.04
CA MET A 1 -1.01 20.93 10.69
C MET A 1 -1.25 20.80 9.20
N GLY A 2 -0.36 20.19 8.45
CA GLY A 2 -0.45 20.11 6.99
C GLY A 2 0.28 18.86 6.49
N PHE A 3 0.41 18.71 5.18
CA PHE A 3 1.06 17.55 4.56
C PHE A 3 2.55 17.37 4.94
N ALA A 4 3.21 18.37 5.53
CA ALA A 4 4.52 18.18 6.16
C ALA A 4 4.52 17.06 7.22
N THR A 5 3.39 16.86 7.93
CA THR A 5 3.23 15.75 8.89
C THR A 5 3.22 14.39 8.17
N VAL A 6 2.58 14.32 7.00
CA VAL A 6 2.57 13.10 6.17
C VAL A 6 4.00 12.76 5.71
N ASN A 7 4.76 13.77 5.25
CA ASN A 7 6.16 13.57 4.82
C ASN A 7 7.06 13.06 5.96
N ILE A 8 6.85 13.55 7.20
CA ILE A 8 7.58 13.05 8.37
C ILE A 8 7.24 11.58 8.61
N PHE A 9 5.97 11.21 8.56
CA PHE A 9 5.53 9.82 8.75
C PHE A 9 6.09 8.90 7.64
N GLU A 10 6.01 9.33 6.36
CA GLU A 10 6.63 8.62 5.24
C GLU A 10 8.13 8.36 5.49
N SER A 11 8.86 9.39 5.91
CA SER A 11 10.30 9.29 6.18
C SER A 11 10.64 8.32 7.34
N GLN A 12 9.78 8.27 8.38
CA GLN A 12 9.99 7.34 9.50
C GLN A 12 9.72 5.89 9.09
N ILE A 13 8.67 5.63 8.32
CA ILE A 13 8.36 4.28 7.81
C ILE A 13 9.42 3.84 6.79
N ALA A 14 9.81 4.71 5.85
CA ALA A 14 10.88 4.43 4.90
C ALA A 14 12.17 4.01 5.63
N ARG A 15 12.56 4.76 6.65
CA ARG A 15 13.75 4.45 7.48
C ARG A 15 13.63 3.10 8.21
N HIS A 16 12.46 2.81 8.80
CA HIS A 16 12.24 1.55 9.50
C HIS A 16 12.45 0.35 8.58
N TYR A 17 11.89 0.39 7.37
CA TYR A 17 12.03 -0.69 6.39
C TYR A 17 13.34 -0.67 5.60
N GLY A 18 14.11 0.42 5.64
CA GLY A 18 15.27 0.61 4.78
C GLY A 18 14.93 0.93 3.33
N ALA A 19 13.72 1.42 3.06
CA ALA A 19 13.31 1.84 1.73
C ALA A 19 13.78 3.27 1.42
N PRO A 20 14.21 3.58 0.18
CA PRO A 20 14.56 4.93 -0.22
C PRO A 20 13.37 5.91 -0.18
N PHE A 21 12.18 5.48 -0.59
CA PHE A 21 10.99 6.30 -0.66
C PHE A 21 9.77 5.61 -0.09
N ALA A 22 8.85 6.41 0.46
CA ALA A 22 7.55 5.97 0.92
C ALA A 22 6.47 6.94 0.46
N VAL A 23 5.29 6.42 0.12
CA VAL A 23 4.11 7.20 -0.27
C VAL A 23 2.92 6.78 0.59
N ALA A 24 2.43 7.69 1.42
CA ALA A 24 1.31 7.43 2.30
C ALA A 24 -0.02 7.47 1.54
N VAL A 25 -0.88 6.49 1.84
CA VAL A 25 -2.21 6.35 1.25
C VAL A 25 -3.25 6.04 2.34
N ASP A 26 -4.52 6.21 2.03
CA ASP A 26 -5.61 6.00 2.97
C ASP A 26 -5.84 4.52 3.35
N CYS A 27 -5.38 3.55 2.53
CA CYS A 27 -5.37 2.13 2.86
C CYS A 27 -4.45 1.32 1.93
N CYS A 28 -4.05 0.12 2.37
CA CYS A 28 -3.22 -0.80 1.59
C CYS A 28 -3.85 -1.15 0.22
N THR A 29 -5.15 -1.44 0.18
CA THR A 29 -5.84 -1.78 -1.07
C THR A 29 -5.71 -0.69 -2.13
N HIS A 30 -5.84 0.58 -1.74
CA HIS A 30 -5.64 1.71 -2.64
C HIS A 30 -4.16 1.88 -3.01
N GLY A 31 -3.23 1.60 -2.10
CA GLY A 31 -1.81 1.56 -2.42
C GLY A 31 -1.47 0.52 -3.50
N LEU A 32 -2.02 -0.69 -3.36
CA LEU A 32 -1.88 -1.74 -4.38
C LEU A 32 -2.53 -1.33 -5.70
N GLU A 33 -3.72 -0.72 -5.66
CA GLU A 33 -4.39 -0.20 -6.85
C GLU A 33 -3.52 0.84 -7.58
N LEU A 34 -2.95 1.81 -6.85
CA LEU A 34 -2.08 2.83 -7.44
C LEU A 34 -0.84 2.21 -8.08
N ALA A 35 -0.19 1.25 -7.41
CA ALA A 35 0.97 0.54 -7.95
C ALA A 35 0.61 -0.25 -9.22
N LEU A 36 -0.54 -0.94 -9.24
CA LEU A 36 -1.04 -1.65 -10.42
C LEU A 36 -1.34 -0.71 -11.59
N ARG A 37 -1.93 0.47 -11.33
CA ARG A 37 -2.19 1.49 -12.35
C ARG A 37 -0.91 2.11 -12.88
N TYR A 38 0.04 2.45 -12.00
CA TYR A 38 1.34 3.00 -12.37
C TYR A 38 2.10 2.04 -13.28
N THR A 39 2.18 0.78 -12.91
CA THR A 39 2.88 -0.27 -13.70
C THR A 39 2.10 -0.72 -14.93
N LYS A 40 0.85 -0.24 -15.12
CA LYS A 40 -0.06 -0.63 -16.21
C LYS A 40 -0.25 -2.15 -16.27
N ALA A 41 -0.32 -2.78 -15.11
CA ALA A 41 -0.51 -4.22 -14.98
C ALA A 41 -1.74 -4.69 -15.79
N LYS A 42 -1.66 -5.89 -16.37
CA LYS A 42 -2.75 -6.52 -17.13
C LYS A 42 -3.31 -7.73 -16.42
N LYS A 43 -2.52 -8.30 -15.52
CA LYS A 43 -2.87 -9.47 -14.73
C LYS A 43 -2.34 -9.35 -13.30
N ILE A 44 -2.98 -10.06 -12.39
CA ILE A 44 -2.46 -10.30 -11.03
C ILE A 44 -2.54 -11.77 -10.71
N GLU A 45 -1.60 -12.21 -9.89
CA GLU A 45 -1.55 -13.57 -9.37
C GLU A 45 -1.71 -13.52 -7.86
N VAL A 46 -2.78 -14.13 -7.35
CA VAL A 46 -3.22 -13.95 -5.97
C VAL A 46 -3.30 -15.29 -5.25
N PRO A 47 -2.71 -15.44 -4.04
CA PRO A 47 -2.91 -16.63 -3.23
C PRO A 47 -4.41 -16.84 -2.94
N LYS A 48 -4.86 -18.11 -2.93
CA LYS A 48 -6.25 -18.44 -2.58
C LYS A 48 -6.64 -17.95 -1.18
N HIS A 49 -5.68 -17.98 -0.27
CA HIS A 49 -5.82 -17.53 1.11
C HIS A 49 -5.24 -16.14 1.28
N THR A 50 -6.06 -15.12 1.12
CA THR A 50 -5.67 -13.72 1.30
C THR A 50 -6.86 -12.85 1.72
N TYR A 51 -6.63 -11.54 1.84
CA TYR A 51 -7.71 -10.62 2.16
C TYR A 51 -8.60 -10.36 0.95
N LEU A 52 -9.91 -10.33 1.20
CA LEU A 52 -10.97 -10.28 0.18
C LEU A 52 -10.81 -9.15 -0.86
N SER A 53 -10.27 -7.98 -0.46
CA SER A 53 -10.13 -6.84 -1.38
C SER A 53 -9.09 -7.06 -2.47
N ILE A 54 -8.14 -7.99 -2.29
CA ILE A 54 -7.03 -8.19 -3.23
C ILE A 54 -7.52 -8.76 -4.58
N PRO A 55 -8.21 -9.90 -4.63
CA PRO A 55 -8.77 -10.38 -5.89
C PRO A 55 -9.84 -9.45 -6.47
N MET A 56 -10.55 -8.66 -5.64
CA MET A 56 -11.50 -7.65 -6.12
C MET A 56 -10.84 -6.51 -6.90
N LEU A 57 -9.52 -6.28 -6.73
CA LEU A 57 -8.78 -5.35 -7.58
C LEU A 57 -8.77 -5.79 -9.04
N ALA A 58 -8.74 -7.10 -9.32
CA ALA A 58 -8.83 -7.61 -10.69
C ALA A 58 -10.13 -7.16 -11.36
N SER A 59 -11.27 -7.34 -10.69
CA SER A 59 -12.57 -6.89 -11.20
C SER A 59 -12.64 -5.37 -11.34
N LYS A 60 -12.16 -4.63 -10.32
CA LYS A 60 -12.18 -3.16 -10.31
C LYS A 60 -11.34 -2.56 -11.45
N LEU A 61 -10.22 -3.18 -11.77
CA LEU A 61 -9.25 -2.70 -12.76
C LEU A 61 -9.32 -3.43 -14.10
N THR A 62 -10.25 -4.35 -14.25
CA THR A 62 -10.39 -5.19 -15.45
C THR A 62 -9.09 -5.94 -15.78
N LEU A 63 -8.49 -6.56 -14.76
CA LEU A 63 -7.28 -7.36 -14.87
C LEU A 63 -7.63 -8.85 -14.95
N GLU A 64 -6.76 -9.61 -15.61
CA GLU A 64 -6.77 -11.06 -15.52
C GLU A 64 -6.38 -11.49 -14.11
N LEU A 65 -7.19 -12.38 -13.48
CA LEU A 65 -6.94 -12.94 -12.16
C LEU A 65 -6.49 -14.39 -12.28
N THR A 66 -5.31 -14.70 -11.74
CA THR A 66 -4.82 -16.07 -11.60
C THR A 66 -4.69 -16.43 -10.13
N TRP A 67 -5.27 -17.55 -9.72
CA TRP A 67 -5.16 -18.05 -8.35
C TRP A 67 -3.89 -18.88 -8.18
N LYS A 68 -3.13 -18.57 -7.11
CA LYS A 68 -1.98 -19.36 -6.67
C LYS A 68 -2.33 -20.26 -5.49
N ASN A 69 -1.89 -21.51 -5.55
CA ASN A 69 -1.91 -22.41 -4.39
C ASN A 69 -0.61 -22.26 -3.60
N GLU A 70 -0.43 -21.07 -3.00
CA GLU A 70 0.79 -20.65 -2.32
C GLU A 70 0.56 -20.56 -0.81
N ASN A 71 1.47 -21.15 -0.04
CA ASN A 71 1.54 -21.02 1.41
C ASN A 71 2.49 -19.84 1.75
N TRP A 72 1.97 -18.64 1.78
CA TRP A 72 2.75 -17.45 2.08
C TRP A 72 2.85 -17.16 3.60
N TYR A 73 3.90 -16.46 3.96
CA TYR A 73 4.16 -15.92 5.29
C TYR A 73 4.58 -14.48 5.15
N ASP A 74 4.10 -13.59 6.01
CA ASP A 74 4.40 -12.16 6.08
C ASP A 74 3.97 -11.36 4.84
N TYR A 75 4.31 -11.79 3.63
CA TYR A 75 3.99 -11.12 2.37
C TYR A 75 3.88 -12.09 1.19
N TYR A 76 3.38 -11.61 0.06
CA TYR A 76 3.37 -12.33 -1.21
C TYR A 76 3.35 -11.36 -2.39
N TYR A 77 3.82 -11.83 -3.54
CA TYR A 77 3.81 -11.08 -4.79
C TYR A 77 2.46 -11.20 -5.49
N ILE A 78 1.90 -10.05 -5.96
CA ILE A 78 0.71 -10.03 -6.82
C ILE A 78 1.06 -9.78 -8.29
N THR A 79 2.24 -9.22 -8.56
CA THR A 79 2.93 -9.19 -9.87
C THR A 79 4.40 -9.47 -9.62
N GLU A 80 5.25 -9.41 -10.66
CA GLU A 80 6.70 -9.59 -10.51
C GLU A 80 7.38 -8.58 -9.58
N ASN A 81 6.79 -7.39 -9.40
CA ASN A 81 7.38 -6.29 -8.64
C ASN A 81 6.41 -5.57 -7.68
N ILE A 82 5.19 -6.07 -7.50
CA ILE A 82 4.24 -5.52 -6.52
C ILE A 82 3.98 -6.57 -5.45
N ILE A 83 4.16 -6.16 -4.19
CA ILE A 83 4.08 -7.03 -3.02
C ILE A 83 2.95 -6.55 -2.11
N ASP A 84 2.03 -7.45 -1.74
CA ASP A 84 1.15 -7.25 -0.60
C ASP A 84 1.91 -7.61 0.67
N SER A 85 2.29 -6.61 1.43
CA SER A 85 2.99 -6.70 2.72
C SER A 85 2.11 -6.17 3.87
N ALA A 86 0.80 -6.31 3.72
CA ALA A 86 -0.19 -5.74 4.65
C ALA A 86 -0.03 -6.20 6.10
N VAL A 87 0.69 -7.26 6.37
CA VAL A 87 0.89 -7.85 7.71
C VAL A 87 2.36 -7.87 8.12
N TYR A 88 3.26 -7.49 7.22
CA TYR A 88 4.69 -7.56 7.45
C TYR A 88 5.20 -6.33 8.19
N TRP A 89 5.78 -6.52 9.38
CA TRP A 89 6.42 -5.48 10.16
C TRP A 89 7.80 -5.96 10.60
N LYS A 90 8.84 -5.48 9.92
CA LYS A 90 10.21 -5.88 10.21
C LYS A 90 11.18 -4.80 9.77
N GLU A 91 12.15 -4.49 10.63
CA GLU A 91 13.20 -3.51 10.34
C GLU A 91 14.11 -3.99 9.19
N SER A 92 14.55 -3.05 8.35
CA SER A 92 15.49 -3.28 7.24
C SER A 92 15.06 -4.41 6.31
N SER A 93 13.76 -4.48 5.98
CA SER A 93 13.16 -5.59 5.23
C SER A 93 12.55 -5.17 3.90
N TYR A 94 12.83 -3.95 3.43
CA TYR A 94 12.43 -3.54 2.09
C TYR A 94 13.10 -4.45 1.03
N ILE A 95 12.36 -4.79 0.00
CA ILE A 95 12.83 -5.63 -1.11
C ILE A 95 13.06 -4.71 -2.32
N ASP A 96 14.30 -4.65 -2.79
CA ASP A 96 14.71 -3.78 -3.89
C ASP A 96 13.92 -4.01 -5.18
N ARG A 97 13.72 -2.95 -5.93
CA ARG A 97 12.99 -2.93 -7.22
C ARG A 97 11.54 -3.34 -7.12
N THR A 98 10.92 -3.14 -5.96
CA THR A 98 9.51 -3.46 -5.77
C THR A 98 8.68 -2.26 -5.30
N PHE A 99 7.37 -2.42 -5.45
CA PHE A 99 6.35 -1.63 -4.76
C PHE A 99 5.82 -2.49 -3.60
N MET A 100 6.36 -2.28 -2.42
CA MET A 100 6.00 -3.02 -1.22
C MET A 100 4.91 -2.25 -0.47
N VAL A 101 3.70 -2.82 -0.35
CA VAL A 101 2.54 -2.08 0.15
C VAL A 101 2.10 -2.55 1.53
N LEU A 102 2.11 -1.63 2.47
CA LEU A 102 1.83 -1.84 3.89
C LEU A 102 0.40 -1.45 4.25
N SER A 103 -0.11 -2.02 5.34
CA SER A 103 -1.41 -1.68 5.91
C SER A 103 -1.29 -1.22 7.37
N PHE A 104 -2.00 -0.13 7.69
CA PHE A 104 -2.15 0.37 9.06
C PHE A 104 -3.59 0.25 9.58
N GLN A 105 -4.34 -0.71 9.03
CA GLN A 105 -5.71 -1.00 9.46
C GLN A 105 -5.74 -1.48 10.93
N PHE A 106 -6.87 -1.33 11.60
CA PHE A 106 -7.02 -1.56 13.05
C PHE A 106 -6.55 -2.92 13.59
N LYS A 107 -6.35 -3.95 12.74
CA LYS A 107 -5.82 -5.27 13.13
C LYS A 107 -4.30 -5.38 12.94
N LYS A 108 -3.65 -4.36 12.35
CA LYS A 108 -2.22 -4.42 12.02
C LYS A 108 -1.35 -4.03 13.20
N HIS A 109 -0.07 -4.38 13.11
CA HIS A 109 0.91 -4.12 14.16
C HIS A 109 0.99 -2.62 14.48
N LEU A 110 1.29 -1.78 13.49
CA LEU A 110 1.07 -0.34 13.57
C LEU A 110 -0.39 -0.03 13.20
N ASN A 111 -1.23 0.13 14.22
CA ASN A 111 -2.66 0.33 14.07
C ASN A 111 -3.02 1.82 14.07
N LEU A 112 -3.50 2.32 12.93
CA LEU A 112 -4.02 3.69 12.76
C LEU A 112 -5.53 3.72 12.47
N GLY A 113 -6.24 2.57 12.66
CA GLY A 113 -7.63 2.43 12.26
C GLY A 113 -7.76 2.21 10.75
N ARG A 114 -7.28 3.13 9.94
CA ARG A 114 -7.15 3.07 8.48
C ARG A 114 -5.83 3.71 8.06
N GLY A 115 -5.23 3.24 6.98
CA GLY A 115 -3.99 3.75 6.44
C GLY A 115 -3.23 2.69 5.65
N GLY A 116 -2.33 3.13 4.81
CA GLY A 116 -1.39 2.31 4.05
C GLY A 116 -0.15 3.10 3.67
N MET A 117 0.85 2.40 3.14
CA MET A 117 2.10 2.99 2.66
C MET A 117 2.61 2.18 1.48
N ILE A 118 3.06 2.85 0.43
CA ILE A 118 3.78 2.21 -0.68
C ILE A 118 5.26 2.52 -0.47
N LEU A 119 6.10 1.50 -0.39
CA LEU A 119 7.56 1.62 -0.35
C LEU A 119 8.13 1.33 -1.74
N THR A 120 9.12 2.09 -2.16
CA THR A 120 9.80 1.91 -3.44
C THR A 120 11.21 2.52 -3.41
N ASP A 121 12.09 2.07 -4.30
CA ASP A 121 13.40 2.66 -4.55
C ASP A 121 13.43 3.57 -5.80
N ASN A 122 12.29 3.71 -6.48
CA ASN A 122 12.16 4.55 -7.67
C ASN A 122 11.55 5.92 -7.29
N GLU A 123 12.36 6.97 -7.39
CA GLU A 123 11.96 8.34 -7.04
C GLU A 123 10.84 8.87 -7.95
N GLU A 124 10.96 8.64 -9.27
CA GLU A 124 9.95 9.08 -10.25
C GLU A 124 8.60 8.41 -9.97
N ALA A 125 8.63 7.12 -9.65
CA ALA A 125 7.42 6.38 -9.26
C ALA A 125 6.83 6.93 -7.96
N ALA A 126 7.65 7.23 -6.96
CA ALA A 126 7.17 7.79 -5.69
C ALA A 126 6.48 9.15 -5.89
N ASP A 127 7.05 10.02 -6.71
CA ASP A 127 6.45 11.33 -7.00
C ASP A 127 5.15 11.20 -7.81
N GLU A 128 5.11 10.29 -8.78
CA GLU A 128 3.90 10.04 -9.57
C GLU A 128 2.80 9.41 -8.72
N LEU A 129 3.11 8.43 -7.88
CA LEU A 129 2.15 7.80 -6.97
C LEU A 129 1.58 8.81 -5.96
N ARG A 130 2.37 9.81 -5.51
CA ARG A 130 1.86 10.92 -4.68
C ARG A 130 0.83 11.75 -5.45
N ARG A 131 1.13 12.13 -6.71
CA ARG A 131 0.16 12.86 -7.54
C ARG A 131 -1.10 12.03 -7.75
N MET A 132 -0.95 10.76 -8.12
CA MET A 132 -2.08 9.84 -8.29
C MET A 132 -2.92 9.71 -7.01
N SER A 133 -2.31 9.70 -5.82
CA SER A 133 -3.05 9.61 -4.57
C SER A 133 -3.79 10.90 -4.22
N TYR A 134 -3.39 12.05 -4.75
CA TYR A 134 -3.90 13.38 -4.41
C TYR A 134 -4.50 14.12 -5.62
N ASP A 135 -5.45 13.51 -6.30
CA ASP A 135 -6.22 14.11 -7.41
C ASP A 135 -5.35 14.62 -8.58
N GLY A 136 -4.18 14.04 -8.81
CA GLY A 136 -3.21 14.46 -9.83
C GLY A 136 -2.39 15.70 -9.45
N ARG A 137 -2.58 16.23 -8.25
CA ARG A 137 -1.96 17.47 -7.75
C ARG A 137 -0.57 17.21 -7.17
N ASP A 138 0.27 18.22 -7.28
CA ASP A 138 1.54 18.23 -6.54
C ASP A 138 1.31 18.79 -5.12
N ILE A 139 1.40 17.90 -4.12
CA ILE A 139 1.24 18.24 -2.71
C ILE A 139 2.36 19.13 -2.17
N LYS A 140 3.51 19.18 -2.84
CA LYS A 140 4.66 20.02 -2.49
C LYS A 140 4.57 21.42 -3.11
N SER A 141 3.69 21.62 -4.07
CA SER A 141 3.53 22.90 -4.76
C SER A 141 2.94 23.96 -3.81
N PRO A 142 3.50 25.17 -3.76
CA PRO A 142 2.91 26.29 -3.04
C PRO A 142 1.70 26.89 -3.78
N LEU A 143 1.47 26.50 -5.03
CA LEU A 143 0.36 27.02 -5.83
C LEU A 143 -0.97 26.40 -5.41
N PRO A 144 -2.07 27.17 -5.40
CA PRO A 144 -3.40 26.61 -5.25
C PRO A 144 -3.71 25.66 -6.43
N TRP A 145 -4.58 24.68 -6.22
CA TRP A 145 -4.80 23.58 -7.16
C TRP A 145 -5.23 24.06 -8.56
N ASP A 146 -6.01 25.13 -8.65
CA ASP A 146 -6.49 25.75 -9.90
C ASP A 146 -5.39 26.49 -10.69
N LYS A 147 -4.18 26.59 -10.14
CA LYS A 147 -2.98 27.14 -10.75
C LYS A 147 -1.90 26.09 -11.03
N GLN A 148 -2.14 24.84 -10.66
CA GLN A 148 -1.23 23.74 -10.94
C GLN A 148 -1.51 23.13 -12.31
N GLU A 149 -0.47 22.65 -12.98
CA GLU A 149 -0.62 21.78 -14.14
C GLU A 149 -0.98 20.37 -13.70
N ILE A 150 -2.19 19.93 -14.00
CA ILE A 150 -2.68 18.58 -13.66
C ILE A 150 -2.52 17.68 -14.89
N ASN A 151 -1.44 16.92 -14.92
CA ASN A 151 -1.07 16.05 -16.07
C ASN A 151 -1.28 14.57 -15.79
N THR A 152 -1.67 14.21 -14.56
CA THR A 152 -1.88 12.85 -14.11
C THR A 152 -3.32 12.65 -13.64
N VAL A 153 -3.93 11.53 -14.03
CA VAL A 153 -5.22 11.13 -13.46
C VAL A 153 -5.01 10.74 -11.99
N GLY A 154 -5.64 11.49 -11.11
CA GLY A 154 -5.57 11.27 -9.67
C GLY A 154 -6.82 10.61 -9.10
N TYR A 155 -6.64 10.08 -7.89
CA TYR A 155 -7.64 9.41 -7.08
C TYR A 155 -7.63 10.04 -5.69
N HIS A 156 -8.71 10.05 -4.99
CA HIS A 156 -8.79 10.68 -3.67
C HIS A 156 -8.36 9.70 -2.56
N TYR A 157 -7.09 9.21 -2.63
CA TYR A 157 -6.54 8.12 -1.81
C TYR A 157 -5.43 8.55 -0.85
N TYR A 158 -5.27 9.84 -0.63
CA TYR A 158 -4.22 10.36 0.26
C TYR A 158 -4.49 10.07 1.74
N MET A 159 -3.42 9.93 2.50
CA MET A 159 -3.50 9.88 3.97
C MET A 159 -3.69 11.28 4.53
N THR A 160 -4.58 11.43 5.52
CA THR A 160 -4.77 12.71 6.20
C THR A 160 -3.62 13.03 7.16
N PRO A 161 -3.29 14.31 7.39
CA PRO A 161 -2.29 14.71 8.38
C PRO A 161 -2.55 14.17 9.78
N GLU A 162 -3.81 14.02 10.18
CA GLU A 162 -4.22 13.50 11.50
C GLU A 162 -3.85 12.02 11.63
N THR A 163 -4.09 11.22 10.59
CA THR A 163 -3.70 9.81 10.55
C THR A 163 -2.18 9.66 10.59
N ALA A 164 -1.46 10.48 9.83
CA ALA A 164 0.00 10.50 9.84
C ALA A 164 0.57 10.89 11.21
N LEU A 165 0.00 11.89 11.86
CA LEU A 165 0.40 12.30 13.21
C LEU A 165 0.20 11.16 14.23
N MET A 166 -0.93 10.46 14.16
CA MET A 166 -1.16 9.27 14.98
C MET A 166 -0.08 8.21 14.72
N GLY A 167 0.31 8.01 13.46
CA GLY A 167 1.39 7.10 13.08
C GLY A 167 2.72 7.48 13.72
N ILE A 168 3.12 8.74 13.62
CA ILE A 168 4.35 9.26 14.23
C ILE A 168 4.40 8.95 15.74
N HIS A 169 3.29 9.18 16.44
CA HIS A 169 3.22 8.91 17.88
C HIS A 169 3.24 7.42 18.25
N LYS A 170 2.74 6.54 17.38
CA LYS A 170 2.66 5.10 17.65
C LYS A 170 3.87 4.28 17.16
N ILE A 171 4.72 4.82 16.29
CA ILE A 171 5.92 4.11 15.80
C ILE A 171 6.82 3.63 16.95
N PRO A 172 7.17 4.43 17.99
CA PRO A 172 8.04 3.97 19.06
C PRO A 172 7.53 2.71 19.75
N ASP A 173 6.22 2.63 20.04
CA ASP A 173 5.61 1.46 20.66
C ASP A 173 5.59 0.27 19.71
N ALA A 174 5.31 0.49 18.41
CA ALA A 174 5.32 -0.56 17.39
C ALA A 174 6.72 -1.13 17.15
N VAL A 175 7.77 -0.32 17.28
CA VAL A 175 9.17 -0.79 17.19
C VAL A 175 9.59 -1.56 18.45
N ALA A 176 9.06 -1.20 19.60
CA ALA A 176 9.40 -1.81 20.90
C ALA A 176 8.68 -3.14 21.17
N THR A 177 7.71 -3.51 20.35
CA THR A 177 6.89 -4.71 20.54
C THR A 177 7.05 -5.71 19.40
N GLU A 178 6.93 -7.01 19.72
CA GLU A 178 7.00 -8.06 18.72
C GLU A 178 5.73 -8.10 17.87
N PRO A 179 5.84 -8.19 16.53
CA PRO A 179 4.70 -8.33 15.65
C PRO A 179 4.04 -9.69 15.82
N LYS A 180 2.74 -9.71 15.60
CA LYS A 180 1.97 -10.96 15.55
C LYS A 180 2.27 -11.71 14.25
N ASP A 181 2.48 -13.01 14.34
CA ASP A 181 2.63 -13.88 13.17
C ASP A 181 1.37 -13.90 12.31
N TRP A 182 1.57 -13.71 11.02
CA TRP A 182 0.53 -13.77 10.01
C TRP A 182 0.95 -14.65 8.84
N SER A 183 -0.02 -15.44 8.34
CA SER A 183 0.21 -16.30 7.18
C SER A 183 -1.09 -16.59 6.45
N TYR A 184 -0.99 -17.35 5.37
CA TYR A 184 -2.13 -17.86 4.63
C TYR A 184 -3.19 -18.53 5.52
N LYS A 185 -2.81 -19.14 6.67
CA LYS A 185 -3.72 -19.82 7.61
C LYS A 185 -4.72 -18.87 8.29
N ASN A 186 -4.47 -17.58 8.27
CA ASN A 186 -5.36 -16.58 8.87
C ASN A 186 -6.50 -16.15 7.94
N TYR A 187 -6.57 -16.69 6.72
CA TYR A 187 -7.54 -16.33 5.70
C TYR A 187 -8.25 -17.55 5.13
N PRO A 188 -9.56 -17.43 4.81
CA PRO A 188 -10.29 -18.50 4.13
C PRO A 188 -9.82 -18.69 2.69
N ASP A 189 -10.12 -19.84 2.09
CA ASP A 189 -9.98 -20.03 0.65
C ASP A 189 -11.05 -19.22 -0.09
N LEU A 190 -10.60 -18.15 -0.77
CA LEU A 190 -11.48 -17.22 -1.46
C LEU A 190 -12.11 -17.79 -2.73
N THR A 191 -11.58 -18.87 -3.30
CA THR A 191 -12.16 -19.53 -4.48
C THR A 191 -13.53 -20.13 -4.19
N ASN A 192 -13.88 -20.34 -2.91
CA ASN A 192 -15.20 -20.82 -2.47
C ASN A 192 -16.30 -19.73 -2.49
N TYR A 193 -15.94 -18.46 -2.74
CA TYR A 193 -16.92 -17.37 -2.75
C TYR A 193 -17.51 -17.18 -4.15
N LYS A 194 -18.83 -17.08 -4.24
CA LYS A 194 -19.55 -16.95 -5.51
C LYS A 194 -19.06 -15.81 -6.40
N VAL A 195 -18.62 -14.71 -5.82
CA VAL A 195 -18.08 -13.54 -6.55
C VAL A 195 -16.86 -13.88 -7.40
N PHE A 196 -16.14 -14.96 -7.06
CA PHE A 196 -14.94 -15.42 -7.77
C PHE A 196 -15.15 -16.73 -8.55
N SER A 197 -16.34 -17.36 -8.46
CA SER A 197 -16.63 -18.64 -9.10
C SER A 197 -17.08 -18.51 -10.57
N ASN A 198 -17.34 -17.31 -11.03
CA ASN A 198 -17.90 -17.01 -12.37
C ASN A 198 -16.89 -16.28 -13.27
N GLY A 199 -15.60 -16.53 -13.12
CA GLY A 199 -14.53 -16.00 -13.96
C GLY A 199 -13.88 -17.09 -14.79
#